data_00f5addea8235c2e5c189ede1341fcb3
#
_entry.id   00f5addea8235c2e5c189ede1341fcb3
#
_cell.length_a   1.000
_cell.length_b   1.000
_cell.length_c   1.000
_cell.angle_alpha   90.00
_cell.angle_beta   90.00
_cell.angle_gamma   90.00
#
_symmetry.space_group_name_H-M   'P 1'
#
loop_
_entity.id
_entity.type
_entity.pdbx_description
1 polymer ?
#
loop_
_entity_poly.entity_id
_entity_poly.type
_entity_poly.pdbx_seq_one_letter_code
_entity_poly.pdbx_strand_id
1 'polypeptide(L)'
;MGESYFENPLFFPSADANMGNTKGYIMKKKLLFFLGVFLGKWALKFLYSTNRWNIEGDGQIEKLRAEGKSIIFTTWHGNLLPGYLYVADKQPYGVAGKHGDAEIISRIAVKLGYKTIRGSSSDGGREAYKQIVNVLNEKGSLVFITPDGPKGPAKEPKPGAVKAAMRTGAVLLPTGSYATKHWASTNWDTFYVAKPFGKIHLLIGQPLAFSENDDFDECSNLLKNELDRLEEEAKRRAAV
;
A
#
# COMPACT_ATOMS: atom_id res chain seq x y z
N MET A 1 12.38 -11.88 41.55
CA MET A 1 11.88 -10.52 41.36
C MET A 1 11.22 -10.49 40.00
N GLY A 2 9.89 -10.47 40.02
CA GLY A 2 9.09 -10.64 38.81
C GLY A 2 8.90 -9.35 38.06
N GLU A 3 9.00 -9.40 36.76
CA GLU A 3 8.52 -8.34 35.89
C GLU A 3 7.18 -8.79 35.29
N SER A 4 6.17 -8.00 35.61
CA SER A 4 4.80 -8.16 35.17
C SER A 4 4.67 -7.71 33.72
N TYR A 5 4.33 -8.63 32.83
CA TYR A 5 3.85 -8.31 31.50
C TYR A 5 2.45 -7.69 31.62
N PHE A 6 2.31 -6.46 31.17
CA PHE A 6 1.02 -5.81 30.99
C PHE A 6 0.28 -6.51 29.83
N GLU A 7 -0.65 -7.38 30.19
CA GLU A 7 -1.68 -7.87 29.27
C GLU A 7 -2.64 -6.72 28.96
N ASN A 8 -2.72 -6.34 27.72
CA ASN A 8 -3.72 -5.40 27.20
C ASN A 8 -5.01 -6.21 26.95
N PRO A 9 -6.08 -5.99 27.75
CA PRO A 9 -7.30 -6.78 27.59
C PRO A 9 -8.16 -6.20 26.46
N LEU A 10 -7.90 -6.57 25.22
CA LEU A 10 -8.88 -6.47 24.17
C LEU A 10 -9.91 -7.60 24.35
N PHE A 11 -10.87 -7.32 25.21
CA PHE A 11 -12.23 -7.82 25.26
C PHE A 11 -12.50 -9.19 24.60
N PHE A 12 -12.24 -10.27 25.36
CA PHE A 12 -13.03 -11.49 25.25
C PHE A 12 -14.06 -11.46 26.38
N PRO A 13 -15.35 -11.38 26.09
CA PRO A 13 -16.36 -11.55 27.13
C PRO A 13 -16.35 -13.03 27.55
N SER A 14 -16.34 -13.24 28.88
CA SER A 14 -16.51 -14.54 29.53
C SER A 14 -17.70 -15.32 28.97
N ALA A 15 -17.57 -16.65 28.94
CA ALA A 15 -18.48 -17.58 28.31
C ALA A 15 -19.85 -17.80 29.00
N ASP A 16 -20.38 -16.80 29.71
CA ASP A 16 -21.68 -16.87 30.36
C ASP A 16 -22.49 -15.58 30.13
N ALA A 17 -23.00 -15.41 28.91
CA ALA A 17 -24.07 -14.42 28.65
C ALA A 17 -24.92 -14.80 27.44
N ASN A 18 -26.05 -15.42 27.71
CA ASN A 18 -27.34 -15.28 27.02
C ASN A 18 -27.36 -15.40 25.49
N MET A 19 -27.68 -16.59 24.97
CA MET A 19 -27.83 -16.93 23.54
C MET A 19 -28.85 -16.10 22.75
N GLY A 20 -29.57 -15.16 23.37
CA GLY A 20 -30.55 -14.27 22.71
C GLY A 20 -29.94 -13.06 21.99
N ASN A 21 -28.71 -12.65 22.31
CA ASN A 21 -28.12 -11.40 21.82
C ASN A 21 -27.03 -11.59 20.73
N THR A 22 -26.63 -12.82 20.44
CA THR A 22 -25.55 -13.13 19.48
C THR A 22 -25.92 -12.78 18.04
N LYS A 23 -27.19 -13.01 17.63
CA LYS A 23 -27.66 -12.63 16.29
C LYS A 23 -27.66 -11.12 16.09
N GLY A 24 -28.12 -10.36 17.07
CA GLY A 24 -28.12 -8.89 17.03
C GLY A 24 -26.71 -8.28 17.00
N TYR A 25 -25.78 -8.85 17.77
CA TYR A 25 -24.38 -8.43 17.79
C TYR A 25 -23.69 -8.72 16.45
N ILE A 26 -23.87 -9.93 15.90
CA ILE A 26 -23.32 -10.31 14.58
C ILE A 26 -23.88 -9.41 13.48
N MET A 27 -25.18 -9.09 13.55
CA MET A 27 -25.82 -8.23 12.55
C MET A 27 -25.33 -6.78 12.64
N LYS A 28 -25.14 -6.24 13.85
CA LYS A 28 -24.53 -4.92 14.05
C LYS A 28 -23.09 -4.87 13.54
N LYS A 29 -22.28 -5.89 13.83
CA LYS A 29 -20.90 -5.98 13.35
C LYS A 29 -20.82 -6.07 11.83
N LYS A 30 -21.70 -6.85 11.19
CA LYS A 30 -21.82 -6.90 9.72
C LYS A 30 -22.25 -5.56 9.14
N LEU A 31 -23.24 -4.88 9.74
CA LEU A 31 -23.72 -3.58 9.29
C LEU A 31 -22.61 -2.51 9.39
N LEU A 32 -21.91 -2.45 10.52
CA LEU A 32 -20.76 -1.53 10.70
C LEU A 32 -19.64 -1.83 9.71
N PHE A 33 -19.37 -3.11 9.42
CA PHE A 33 -18.43 -3.51 8.40
C PHE A 33 -18.84 -3.01 7.01
N PHE A 34 -20.10 -3.23 6.61
CA PHE A 34 -20.62 -2.74 5.32
C PHE A 34 -20.61 -1.22 5.22
N LEU A 35 -20.99 -0.53 6.29
CA LEU A 35 -20.92 0.94 6.36
C LEU A 35 -19.46 1.43 6.26
N GLY A 36 -18.53 0.81 6.98
CA GLY A 36 -17.11 1.14 6.89
C GLY A 36 -16.54 0.96 5.49
N VAL A 37 -16.86 -0.13 4.81
CA VAL A 37 -16.43 -0.37 3.42
C VAL A 37 -17.11 0.60 2.44
N PHE A 38 -18.38 0.91 2.65
CA PHE A 38 -19.12 1.83 1.77
C PHE A 38 -18.65 3.28 1.96
N LEU A 39 -18.59 3.73 3.21
CA LEU A 39 -18.20 5.10 3.55
C LEU A 39 -16.69 5.34 3.38
N GLY A 40 -15.86 4.31 3.61
CA GLY A 40 -14.41 4.42 3.52
C GLY A 40 -13.93 4.87 2.13
N LYS A 41 -14.50 4.34 1.05
CA LYS A 41 -14.21 4.81 -0.31
C LYS A 41 -14.55 6.29 -0.49
N TRP A 42 -15.75 6.71 -0.03
CA TRP A 42 -16.21 8.09 -0.20
C TRP A 42 -15.44 9.06 0.70
N ALA A 43 -15.11 8.63 1.92
CA ALA A 43 -14.26 9.40 2.83
C ALA A 43 -12.86 9.62 2.23
N LEU A 44 -12.22 8.58 1.72
CA LEU A 44 -10.92 8.71 1.05
C LEU A 44 -11.02 9.61 -0.19
N LYS A 45 -12.04 9.39 -1.04
CA LYS A 45 -12.25 10.25 -2.21
C LYS A 45 -12.45 11.72 -1.80
N PHE A 46 -13.28 11.99 -0.80
CA PHE A 46 -13.50 13.35 -0.31
C PHE A 46 -12.20 13.96 0.23
N LEU A 47 -11.52 13.28 1.15
CA LEU A 47 -10.28 13.79 1.74
C LEU A 47 -9.23 14.14 0.67
N TYR A 48 -9.07 13.29 -0.32
CA TYR A 48 -8.02 13.45 -1.32
C TYR A 48 -8.43 14.34 -2.50
N SER A 49 -9.71 14.35 -2.93
CA SER A 49 -10.19 15.21 -4.01
C SER A 49 -10.27 16.70 -3.62
N THR A 50 -10.37 17.01 -2.32
CA THR A 50 -10.35 18.39 -1.83
C THR A 50 -8.95 19.00 -1.77
N ASN A 51 -7.90 18.18 -1.95
CA ASN A 51 -6.52 18.65 -2.00
C ASN A 51 -6.12 19.06 -3.42
N ARG A 52 -5.21 20.02 -3.52
CA ARG A 52 -4.52 20.33 -4.78
C ARG A 52 -3.36 19.36 -4.95
N TRP A 53 -3.37 18.66 -6.07
CA TRP A 53 -2.31 17.70 -6.39
C TRP A 53 -1.22 18.39 -7.22
N ASN A 54 0.02 18.19 -6.81
CA ASN A 54 1.21 18.50 -7.58
C ASN A 54 1.92 17.19 -7.90
N ILE A 55 1.74 16.71 -9.13
CA ILE A 55 2.25 15.42 -9.58
C ILE A 55 3.42 15.69 -10.52
N GLU A 56 4.57 15.11 -10.21
CA GLU A 56 5.75 15.14 -11.08
C GLU A 56 6.02 13.73 -11.61
N GLY A 57 6.35 13.61 -12.87
CA GLY A 57 6.52 12.34 -13.56
C GLY A 57 5.19 11.71 -13.99
N ASP A 58 4.10 12.50 -14.08
CA ASP A 58 2.83 12.03 -14.62
C ASP A 58 2.98 11.50 -16.06
N GLY A 59 2.17 10.50 -16.44
CA GLY A 59 2.24 9.87 -17.76
C GLY A 59 3.32 8.77 -17.89
N GLN A 60 4.20 8.55 -16.91
CA GLN A 60 5.21 7.49 -17.01
C GLN A 60 4.59 6.08 -17.08
N ILE A 61 3.49 5.84 -16.39
CA ILE A 61 2.78 4.53 -16.44
C ILE A 61 2.28 4.27 -17.85
N GLU A 62 1.65 5.25 -18.49
CA GLU A 62 1.12 5.16 -19.83
C GLU A 62 2.24 4.93 -20.86
N LYS A 63 3.34 5.66 -20.71
CA LYS A 63 4.53 5.51 -21.55
C LYS A 63 5.10 4.08 -21.45
N LEU A 64 5.35 3.59 -20.23
CA LEU A 64 5.89 2.25 -20.01
C LEU A 64 4.93 1.16 -20.54
N ARG A 65 3.62 1.34 -20.37
CA ARG A 65 2.62 0.43 -20.94
C ARG A 65 2.63 0.43 -22.47
N ALA A 66 2.78 1.59 -23.09
CA ALA A 66 2.90 1.71 -24.55
C ALA A 66 4.15 0.97 -25.08
N GLU A 67 5.21 0.92 -24.29
CA GLU A 67 6.42 0.14 -24.54
C GLU A 67 6.24 -1.37 -24.23
N GLY A 68 5.05 -1.79 -23.79
CA GLY A 68 4.74 -3.17 -23.39
C GLY A 68 5.39 -3.62 -22.09
N LYS A 69 5.87 -2.69 -21.27
CA LYS A 69 6.49 -2.98 -19.99
C LYS A 69 5.44 -3.24 -18.91
N SER A 70 5.68 -4.27 -18.11
CA SER A 70 4.95 -4.49 -16.85
C SER A 70 5.60 -3.66 -15.75
N ILE A 71 4.79 -3.18 -14.81
CA ILE A 71 5.19 -2.13 -13.86
C ILE A 71 4.89 -2.59 -12.44
N ILE A 72 5.86 -2.43 -11.56
CA ILE A 72 5.69 -2.48 -10.12
C ILE A 72 5.77 -1.06 -9.58
N PHE A 73 4.62 -0.46 -9.27
CA PHE A 73 4.53 0.87 -8.68
C PHE A 73 4.78 0.77 -7.18
N THR A 74 5.81 1.43 -6.68
CA THR A 74 6.27 1.26 -5.30
C THR A 74 6.33 2.56 -4.53
N THR A 75 5.97 2.51 -3.25
CA THR A 75 6.12 3.59 -2.27
C THR A 75 6.29 3.02 -0.88
N TRP A 76 6.83 3.77 0.07
CA TRP A 76 6.84 3.35 1.47
C TRP A 76 5.43 3.25 2.05
N HIS A 77 5.22 2.29 2.94
CA HIS A 77 3.91 2.02 3.53
C HIS A 77 3.33 3.24 4.27
N GLY A 78 4.15 3.98 4.99
CA GLY A 78 3.71 5.17 5.74
C GLY A 78 3.06 6.26 4.88
N ASN A 79 3.49 6.40 3.61
CA ASN A 79 3.00 7.40 2.67
C ASN A 79 2.24 6.79 1.47
N LEU A 80 1.68 5.60 1.62
CA LEU A 80 1.11 4.86 0.48
C LEU A 80 -0.13 5.50 -0.15
N LEU A 81 -0.96 6.23 0.62
CA LEU A 81 -2.30 6.63 0.18
C LEU A 81 -2.32 7.53 -1.07
N PRO A 82 -1.45 8.55 -1.23
CA PRO A 82 -1.45 9.34 -2.46
C PRO A 82 -1.14 8.50 -3.70
N GLY A 83 -0.06 7.72 -3.68
CA GLY A 83 0.30 6.82 -4.79
C GLY A 83 -0.77 5.78 -5.06
N TYR A 84 -1.35 5.21 -4.00
CA TYR A 84 -2.44 4.25 -4.08
C TYR A 84 -3.68 4.82 -4.77
N LEU A 85 -4.08 6.05 -4.45
CA LEU A 85 -5.24 6.70 -5.08
C LEU A 85 -4.93 7.18 -6.50
N TYR A 86 -3.69 7.59 -6.79
CA TYR A 86 -3.25 8.01 -8.11
C TYR A 86 -3.37 6.89 -9.15
N VAL A 87 -3.04 5.66 -8.79
CA VAL A 87 -3.12 4.53 -9.74
C VAL A 87 -4.46 3.80 -9.75
N ALA A 88 -5.42 4.20 -8.89
CA ALA A 88 -6.67 3.46 -8.69
C ALA A 88 -7.52 3.29 -9.97
N ASP A 89 -7.53 4.29 -10.85
CA ASP A 89 -8.24 4.27 -12.13
C ASP A 89 -7.51 3.52 -13.24
N LYS A 90 -6.24 3.17 -13.01
CA LYS A 90 -5.36 2.47 -13.96
C LYS A 90 -5.44 0.94 -13.85
N GLN A 91 -6.43 0.41 -13.12
CA GLN A 91 -6.68 -1.02 -12.90
C GLN A 91 -5.48 -1.79 -12.34
N PRO A 92 -4.83 -1.31 -11.27
CA PRO A 92 -3.69 -1.99 -10.70
C PRO A 92 -4.09 -3.25 -9.95
N TYR A 93 -3.13 -4.18 -9.81
CA TYR A 93 -3.20 -5.24 -8.82
C TYR A 93 -2.63 -4.74 -7.50
N GLY A 94 -3.36 -4.93 -6.40
CA GLY A 94 -2.90 -4.63 -5.05
C GLY A 94 -2.74 -5.89 -4.22
N VAL A 95 -1.69 -5.95 -3.42
CA VAL A 95 -1.45 -7.07 -2.50
C VAL A 95 -2.14 -6.79 -1.17
N ALA A 96 -2.99 -7.69 -0.72
CA ALA A 96 -3.73 -7.57 0.54
C ALA A 96 -3.64 -8.84 1.38
N GLY A 97 -3.50 -8.70 2.69
CA GLY A 97 -3.54 -9.81 3.64
C GLY A 97 -4.86 -10.59 3.59
N LYS A 98 -4.87 -11.79 4.19
CA LYS A 98 -6.02 -12.71 4.11
C LYS A 98 -7.06 -12.51 5.22
N HIS A 99 -6.72 -11.85 6.32
CA HIS A 99 -7.53 -11.85 7.55
C HIS A 99 -7.77 -10.45 8.13
N GLY A 100 -8.85 -10.32 8.91
CA GLY A 100 -9.16 -9.15 9.73
C GLY A 100 -9.35 -7.85 8.94
N ASP A 101 -8.67 -6.80 9.35
CA ASP A 101 -8.79 -5.47 8.77
C ASP A 101 -8.32 -5.41 7.30
N ALA A 102 -7.43 -6.33 6.89
CA ALA A 102 -7.00 -6.46 5.51
C ALA A 102 -8.16 -6.80 4.55
N GLU A 103 -9.22 -7.47 5.02
CA GLU A 103 -10.42 -7.72 4.22
C GLU A 103 -11.19 -6.43 3.93
N ILE A 104 -11.30 -5.51 4.91
CA ILE A 104 -11.93 -4.19 4.72
C ILE A 104 -11.16 -3.39 3.68
N ILE A 105 -9.82 -3.31 3.85
CA ILE A 105 -8.92 -2.60 2.94
C ILE A 105 -9.03 -3.18 1.52
N SER A 106 -9.02 -4.51 1.40
CA SER A 106 -9.16 -5.19 0.11
C SER A 106 -10.49 -4.87 -0.59
N ARG A 107 -11.61 -4.82 0.14
CA ARG A 107 -12.91 -4.46 -0.43
C ARG A 107 -12.98 -2.99 -0.84
N ILE A 108 -12.35 -2.09 -0.09
CA ILE A 108 -12.21 -0.69 -0.48
C ILE A 108 -11.35 -0.60 -1.75
N ALA A 109 -10.25 -1.35 -1.82
CA ALA A 109 -9.38 -1.43 -2.99
C ALA A 109 -10.15 -1.83 -4.26
N VAL A 110 -10.93 -2.91 -4.20
CA VAL A 110 -11.76 -3.35 -5.33
C VAL A 110 -12.75 -2.27 -5.76
N LYS A 111 -13.38 -1.59 -4.80
CA LYS A 111 -14.30 -0.46 -5.11
C LYS A 111 -13.59 0.75 -5.70
N LEU A 112 -12.29 0.89 -5.49
CA LEU A 112 -11.44 1.93 -6.08
C LEU A 112 -10.91 1.54 -7.46
N GLY A 113 -11.10 0.30 -7.92
CA GLY A 113 -10.66 -0.17 -9.24
C GLY A 113 -9.51 -1.17 -9.21
N TYR A 114 -9.04 -1.56 -8.03
CA TYR A 114 -7.97 -2.56 -7.88
C TYR A 114 -8.46 -3.98 -8.16
N LYS A 115 -7.60 -4.77 -8.76
CA LYS A 115 -7.65 -6.24 -8.70
C LYS A 115 -6.81 -6.70 -7.51
N THR A 116 -7.25 -7.71 -6.75
CA THR A 116 -6.57 -8.08 -5.49
C THR A 116 -5.79 -9.38 -5.63
N ILE A 117 -4.52 -9.34 -5.20
CA ILE A 117 -3.69 -10.52 -4.93
C ILE A 117 -3.76 -10.79 -3.42
N ARG A 118 -4.13 -12.02 -3.04
CA ARG A 118 -4.33 -12.39 -1.63
C ARG A 118 -3.08 -13.00 -1.02
N GLY A 119 -2.57 -12.36 0.03
CA GLY A 119 -1.41 -12.76 0.81
C GLY A 119 -0.57 -11.55 1.21
N SER A 120 0.40 -11.79 2.07
CA SER A 120 1.38 -10.77 2.48
C SER A 120 2.69 -11.48 2.80
N SER A 121 3.78 -10.71 2.99
CA SER A 121 5.07 -11.29 3.39
C SER A 121 5.03 -12.10 4.68
N SER A 122 4.04 -11.85 5.54
CA SER A 122 3.83 -12.54 6.82
C SER A 122 2.76 -13.63 6.80
N ASP A 123 1.93 -13.70 5.73
CA ASP A 123 0.84 -14.66 5.61
C ASP A 123 0.58 -14.99 4.14
N GLY A 124 0.93 -16.19 3.73
CA GLY A 124 0.79 -16.65 2.34
C GLY A 124 1.72 -15.94 1.35
N GLY A 125 2.89 -15.47 1.78
CA GLY A 125 3.83 -14.68 0.97
C GLY A 125 4.34 -15.40 -0.27
N ARG A 126 4.60 -16.71 -0.18
CA ARG A 126 5.01 -17.52 -1.35
C ARG A 126 3.93 -17.54 -2.44
N GLU A 127 2.67 -17.69 -2.05
CA GLU A 127 1.57 -17.75 -2.98
C GLU A 127 1.25 -16.38 -3.59
N ALA A 128 1.31 -15.32 -2.77
CA ALA A 128 1.21 -13.95 -3.26
C ALA A 128 2.34 -13.62 -4.25
N TYR A 129 3.58 -14.04 -3.96
CA TYR A 129 4.71 -13.83 -4.87
C TYR A 129 4.50 -14.53 -6.22
N LYS A 130 4.03 -15.80 -6.23
CA LYS A 130 3.70 -16.50 -7.48
C LYS A 130 2.64 -15.76 -8.30
N GLN A 131 1.59 -15.26 -7.64
CA GLN A 131 0.55 -14.49 -8.32
C GLN A 131 1.09 -13.17 -8.88
N ILE A 132 1.96 -12.47 -8.13
CA ILE A 132 2.63 -11.24 -8.60
C ILE A 132 3.45 -11.54 -9.88
N VAL A 133 4.27 -12.60 -9.85
CA VAL A 133 5.09 -12.99 -11.02
C VAL A 133 4.20 -13.34 -12.22
N ASN A 134 3.10 -14.08 -12.01
CA ASN A 134 2.18 -14.42 -13.09
C ASN A 134 1.55 -13.16 -13.72
N VAL A 135 1.09 -12.22 -12.90
CA VAL A 135 0.53 -10.94 -13.37
C VAL A 135 1.60 -10.13 -14.12
N LEU A 136 2.82 -10.07 -13.62
CA LEU A 136 3.90 -9.29 -14.25
C LEU A 136 4.39 -9.87 -15.59
N ASN A 137 4.10 -11.14 -15.88
CA ASN A 137 4.33 -11.72 -17.20
C ASN A 137 3.28 -11.26 -18.24
N GLU A 138 2.19 -10.63 -17.82
CA GLU A 138 1.19 -10.03 -18.71
C GLU A 138 1.66 -8.61 -19.08
N LYS A 139 1.87 -8.38 -20.39
CA LYS A 139 2.35 -7.08 -20.89
C LYS A 139 1.46 -5.92 -20.44
N GLY A 140 2.06 -4.84 -19.98
CA GLY A 140 1.36 -3.64 -19.53
C GLY A 140 0.66 -3.79 -18.19
N SER A 141 0.88 -4.90 -17.46
CA SER A 141 0.34 -5.08 -16.12
C SER A 141 0.90 -4.04 -15.14
N LEU A 142 0.12 -3.72 -14.10
CA LEU A 142 0.49 -2.77 -13.06
C LEU A 142 0.22 -3.40 -11.70
N VAL A 143 1.26 -3.55 -10.87
CA VAL A 143 1.15 -4.05 -9.51
C VAL A 143 1.58 -2.97 -8.54
N PHE A 144 0.76 -2.68 -7.52
CA PHE A 144 1.10 -1.75 -6.44
C PHE A 144 1.67 -2.53 -5.25
N ILE A 145 2.87 -2.18 -4.83
CA ILE A 145 3.56 -2.84 -3.71
C ILE A 145 4.21 -1.79 -2.80
N THR A 146 4.00 -1.92 -1.48
CA THR A 146 4.82 -1.28 -0.45
C THR A 146 5.94 -2.24 -0.06
N PRO A 147 7.21 -1.97 -0.41
CA PRO A 147 8.27 -2.97 -0.26
C PRO A 147 8.60 -3.28 1.20
N ASP A 148 8.42 -2.37 2.13
CA ASP A 148 8.55 -2.61 3.58
C ASP A 148 7.40 -3.48 4.14
N GLY A 149 6.26 -3.54 3.44
CA GLY A 149 5.11 -4.36 3.79
C GLY A 149 4.36 -3.89 5.04
N PRO A 150 3.29 -4.59 5.45
CA PRO A 150 2.35 -4.11 6.48
C PRO A 150 2.84 -4.28 7.94
N LYS A 151 4.01 -4.87 8.16
CA LYS A 151 4.56 -5.14 9.50
C LYS A 151 5.99 -4.64 9.67
N GLY A 152 6.52 -3.92 8.67
CA GLY A 152 7.87 -3.37 8.70
C GLY A 152 9.01 -4.41 8.78
N PRO A 153 10.19 -3.97 9.17
CA PRO A 153 10.52 -2.62 9.64
C PRO A 153 10.33 -1.54 8.58
N ALA A 154 10.08 -0.30 9.05
CA ALA A 154 9.83 0.83 8.16
C ALA A 154 11.06 1.13 7.29
N LYS A 155 10.81 1.42 6.00
CA LYS A 155 11.85 1.79 5.02
C LYS A 155 12.95 0.73 4.83
N GLU A 156 12.62 -0.53 5.09
CA GLU A 156 13.48 -1.66 4.79
C GLU A 156 12.82 -2.57 3.75
N PRO A 157 13.33 -2.58 2.49
CA PRO A 157 12.68 -3.32 1.43
C PRO A 157 12.75 -4.83 1.67
N LYS A 158 11.62 -5.49 1.62
CA LYS A 158 11.55 -6.96 1.56
C LYS A 158 11.84 -7.45 0.15
N PRO A 159 12.38 -8.66 0.00
CA PRO A 159 12.87 -9.15 -1.29
C PRO A 159 11.80 -9.25 -2.40
N GLY A 160 10.51 -9.26 -2.06
CA GLY A 160 9.44 -9.62 -2.99
C GLY A 160 9.36 -8.75 -4.25
N ALA A 161 9.42 -7.43 -4.11
CA ALA A 161 9.30 -6.50 -5.23
C ALA A 161 10.52 -6.59 -6.17
N VAL A 162 11.73 -6.53 -5.61
CA VAL A 162 12.98 -6.59 -6.38
C VAL A 162 13.13 -7.94 -7.09
N LYS A 163 12.95 -9.05 -6.38
CA LYS A 163 13.00 -10.40 -6.99
C LYS A 163 11.96 -10.61 -8.08
N ALA A 164 10.76 -10.02 -7.93
CA ALA A 164 9.74 -10.10 -8.97
C ALA A 164 10.16 -9.32 -10.22
N ALA A 165 10.72 -8.10 -10.05
CA ALA A 165 11.26 -7.30 -11.13
C ALA A 165 12.38 -8.03 -11.88
N MET A 166 13.40 -8.51 -11.17
CA MET A 166 14.53 -9.26 -11.73
C MET A 166 14.08 -10.48 -12.54
N ARG A 167 13.11 -11.24 -11.99
CA ARG A 167 12.62 -12.47 -12.61
C ARG A 167 11.76 -12.25 -13.85
N THR A 168 10.99 -11.17 -13.92
CA THR A 168 9.99 -10.93 -14.96
C THR A 168 10.43 -9.86 -15.97
N GLY A 169 11.49 -9.10 -15.67
CA GLY A 169 11.87 -7.91 -16.44
C GLY A 169 10.89 -6.75 -16.28
N ALA A 170 9.97 -6.82 -15.30
CA ALA A 170 9.09 -5.72 -14.95
C ALA A 170 9.90 -4.55 -14.39
N VAL A 171 9.43 -3.33 -14.65
CA VAL A 171 10.08 -2.11 -14.21
C VAL A 171 9.56 -1.71 -12.85
N LEU A 172 10.46 -1.44 -11.89
CA LEU A 172 10.10 -0.79 -10.63
C LEU A 172 9.96 0.71 -10.89
N LEU A 173 8.79 1.26 -10.54
CA LEU A 173 8.51 2.69 -10.63
C LEU A 173 8.35 3.25 -9.21
N PRO A 174 9.45 3.75 -8.62
CA PRO A 174 9.46 4.26 -7.25
C PRO A 174 8.74 5.59 -7.16
N THR A 175 8.02 5.81 -6.04
CA THR A 175 7.31 7.06 -5.79
C THR A 175 7.47 7.52 -4.34
N GLY A 176 7.51 8.83 -4.17
CA GLY A 176 7.45 9.49 -2.88
C GLY A 176 6.29 10.47 -2.84
N SER A 177 5.67 10.62 -1.69
CA SER A 177 4.57 11.57 -1.55
C SER A 177 4.53 12.19 -0.17
N TYR A 178 3.99 13.41 -0.09
CA TYR A 178 3.71 14.06 1.17
C TYR A 178 2.59 15.08 1.05
N ALA A 179 1.78 15.21 2.11
CA ALA A 179 0.69 16.17 2.18
C ALA A 179 1.05 17.32 3.14
N THR A 180 0.83 18.57 2.73
CA THR A 180 1.09 19.76 3.58
C THR A 180 0.27 19.77 4.86
N LYS A 181 -0.91 19.16 4.83
CA LYS A 181 -1.79 18.95 6.00
C LYS A 181 -2.12 17.48 6.11
N HIS A 182 -1.82 16.86 7.23
CA HIS A 182 -2.06 15.44 7.46
C HIS A 182 -2.34 15.13 8.92
N TRP A 183 -2.94 13.95 9.14
CA TRP A 183 -2.89 13.23 10.40
C TRP A 183 -1.77 12.19 10.30
N ALA A 184 -1.08 11.97 11.41
CA ALA A 184 -0.05 10.94 11.54
C ALA A 184 -0.45 9.94 12.63
N SER A 185 -0.26 8.67 12.37
CA SER A 185 -0.42 7.59 13.33
C SER A 185 0.86 6.77 13.35
N THR A 186 1.52 6.71 14.50
CA THR A 186 2.79 6.01 14.65
C THR A 186 2.59 4.67 15.33
N ASN A 187 3.09 3.63 14.68
CA ASN A 187 3.17 2.28 15.20
C ASN A 187 4.58 1.73 14.87
N TRP A 188 4.71 0.71 14.02
CA TRP A 188 6.01 0.27 13.48
C TRP A 188 6.53 1.23 12.38
N ASP A 189 5.63 1.98 11.72
CA ASP A 189 5.92 3.14 10.88
C ASP A 189 5.12 4.36 11.33
N THR A 190 5.32 5.49 10.66
CA THR A 190 4.42 6.64 10.77
C THR A 190 3.54 6.71 9.52
N PHE A 191 2.27 6.36 9.70
CA PHE A 191 1.29 6.34 8.61
C PHE A 191 0.58 7.70 8.49
N TYR A 192 0.60 8.26 7.29
CA TYR A 192 0.06 9.60 7.01
C TYR A 192 -1.25 9.53 6.24
N VAL A 193 -2.23 10.31 6.70
CA VAL A 193 -3.51 10.53 6.01
C VAL A 193 -3.68 12.01 5.73
N ALA A 194 -3.83 12.39 4.47
CA ALA A 194 -4.01 13.81 4.11
C ALA A 194 -5.29 14.38 4.71
N LYS A 195 -5.18 15.57 5.33
CA LYS A 195 -6.33 16.38 5.71
C LYS A 195 -6.92 17.07 4.49
N PRO A 196 -8.22 17.43 4.49
CA PRO A 196 -8.83 18.16 3.37
C PRO A 196 -8.23 19.57 3.22
N PHE A 197 -8.36 20.11 2.01
CA PHE A 197 -7.99 21.49 1.68
C PHE A 197 -6.50 21.82 1.90
N GLY A 198 -5.63 20.87 1.61
CA GLY A 198 -4.17 21.04 1.57
C GLY A 198 -3.62 20.93 0.15
N LYS A 199 -2.30 20.68 0.08
CA LYS A 199 -1.61 20.25 -1.15
C LYS A 199 -1.03 18.86 -0.94
N ILE A 200 -1.02 18.04 -1.99
CA ILE A 200 -0.35 16.74 -2.02
C ILE A 200 0.73 16.80 -3.09
N HIS A 201 1.97 16.57 -2.70
CA HIS A 201 3.07 16.38 -3.62
C HIS A 201 3.25 14.89 -3.85
N LEU A 202 3.15 14.44 -5.10
CA LEU A 202 3.42 13.07 -5.54
C LEU A 202 4.53 13.12 -6.59
N LEU A 203 5.65 12.52 -6.27
CA LEU A 203 6.82 12.45 -7.14
C LEU A 203 6.98 11.03 -7.64
N ILE A 204 6.94 10.85 -8.95
CA ILE A 204 7.17 9.56 -9.62
C ILE A 204 8.59 9.59 -10.15
N GLY A 205 9.44 8.71 -9.63
CA GLY A 205 10.86 8.63 -9.96
C GLY A 205 11.12 8.03 -11.32
N GLN A 206 12.40 7.91 -11.67
CA GLN A 206 12.80 7.24 -12.88
C GLN A 206 12.59 5.72 -12.76
N PRO A 207 12.20 5.05 -13.85
CA PRO A 207 12.02 3.61 -13.86
C PRO A 207 13.34 2.88 -13.57
N LEU A 208 13.32 1.92 -12.65
CA LEU A 208 14.43 1.03 -12.36
C LEU A 208 14.17 -0.32 -13.05
N ALA A 209 15.04 -0.68 -13.97
CA ALA A 209 15.00 -1.97 -14.67
C ALA A 209 16.14 -2.84 -14.20
N PHE A 210 15.83 -4.06 -13.78
CA PHE A 210 16.80 -5.04 -13.30
C PHE A 210 16.72 -6.31 -14.13
N SER A 211 17.87 -7.00 -14.22
CA SER A 211 17.99 -8.31 -14.85
C SER A 211 18.15 -9.42 -13.79
N GLU A 212 17.93 -10.66 -14.18
CA GLU A 212 18.09 -11.81 -13.29
C GLU A 212 19.53 -12.01 -12.82
N ASN A 213 20.51 -11.46 -13.56
CA ASN A 213 21.93 -11.58 -13.27
C ASN A 213 22.51 -10.43 -12.43
N ASP A 214 21.70 -9.39 -12.15
CA ASP A 214 22.15 -8.26 -11.33
C ASP A 214 22.29 -8.68 -9.87
N ASP A 215 23.14 -7.98 -9.11
CA ASP A 215 23.26 -8.22 -7.68
C ASP A 215 22.01 -7.77 -6.95
N PHE A 216 21.43 -8.68 -6.18
CA PHE A 216 20.16 -8.41 -5.48
C PHE A 216 20.28 -7.29 -4.44
N ASP A 217 21.38 -7.25 -3.69
CA ASP A 217 21.56 -6.27 -2.62
C ASP A 217 21.80 -4.88 -3.20
N GLU A 218 22.52 -4.77 -4.31
CA GLU A 218 22.66 -3.51 -5.06
C GLU A 218 21.32 -3.03 -5.59
N CYS A 219 20.53 -3.90 -6.24
CA CYS A 219 19.19 -3.55 -6.73
C CYS A 219 18.24 -3.11 -5.60
N SER A 220 18.28 -3.80 -4.46
CA SER A 220 17.47 -3.47 -3.28
C SER A 220 17.86 -2.12 -2.69
N ASN A 221 19.17 -1.83 -2.60
CA ASN A 221 19.70 -0.56 -2.13
C ASN A 221 19.36 0.60 -3.08
N LEU A 222 19.43 0.39 -4.40
CA LEU A 222 19.00 1.38 -5.38
C LEU A 222 17.52 1.73 -5.22
N LEU A 223 16.64 0.74 -5.06
CA LEU A 223 15.23 0.97 -4.80
C LEU A 223 15.01 1.75 -3.50
N LYS A 224 15.68 1.33 -2.41
CA LYS A 224 15.58 2.00 -1.11
C LYS A 224 15.99 3.46 -1.20
N ASN A 225 17.16 3.73 -1.75
CA ASN A 225 17.71 5.08 -1.87
C ASN A 225 16.80 5.99 -2.69
N GLU A 226 16.22 5.48 -3.78
CA GLU A 226 15.32 6.28 -4.61
C GLU A 226 13.99 6.56 -3.93
N LEU A 227 13.40 5.58 -3.20
CA LEU A 227 12.20 5.81 -2.40
C LEU A 227 12.43 6.84 -1.28
N ASP A 228 13.57 6.74 -0.57
CA ASP A 228 13.94 7.70 0.48
C ASP A 228 14.14 9.10 -0.10
N ARG A 229 14.86 9.23 -1.22
CA ARG A 229 15.09 10.49 -1.92
C ARG A 229 13.78 11.16 -2.34
N LEU A 230 12.87 10.40 -2.95
CA LEU A 230 11.59 10.92 -3.42
C LEU A 230 10.68 11.36 -2.27
N GLU A 231 10.66 10.60 -1.18
CA GLU A 231 9.87 10.97 0.00
C GLU A 231 10.42 12.25 0.66
N GLU A 232 11.74 12.36 0.85
CA GLU A 232 12.36 13.56 1.43
C GLU A 232 12.16 14.79 0.54
N GLU A 233 12.25 14.64 -0.77
CA GLU A 233 11.96 15.70 -1.71
C GLU A 233 10.47 16.14 -1.65
N ALA A 234 9.54 15.19 -1.56
CA ALA A 234 8.12 15.50 -1.38
C ALA A 234 7.86 16.26 -0.07
N LYS A 235 8.52 15.86 1.03
CA LYS A 235 8.45 16.58 2.32
C LYS A 235 9.00 18.00 2.21
N ARG A 236 10.15 18.16 1.59
CA ARG A 236 10.78 19.47 1.37
C ARG A 236 9.85 20.42 0.62
N ARG A 237 9.18 19.94 -0.44
CA ARG A 237 8.22 20.74 -1.20
C ARG A 237 6.94 21.05 -0.43
N ALA A 238 6.53 20.19 0.49
CA ALA A 238 5.36 20.42 1.32
C ALA A 238 5.63 21.42 2.47
N ALA A 239 6.88 21.70 2.79
CA ALA A 239 7.29 22.68 3.79
C ALA A 239 7.34 24.13 3.26
N VAL A 240 7.25 24.31 1.94
CA VAL A 240 7.22 25.61 1.24
C VAL A 240 5.78 25.96 0.86
#